data_1bc8d50545698a513f575b6dce915f9c
#
_entry.id   1bc8d50545698a513f575b6dce915f9c
#
_cell.length_a   1.000
_cell.length_b   1.000
_cell.length_c   1.000
_cell.angle_alpha   90.00
_cell.angle_beta   90.00
_cell.angle_gamma   90.00
#
_symmetry.space_group_name_H-M   'P 1'
#
loop_
_entity.id
_entity.type
_entity.pdbx_description
1 polymer ?
#
loop_
_entity_poly.entity_id
_entity_poly.type
_entity_poly.pdbx_seq_one_letter_code
_entity_poly.pdbx_strand_id
1 'polypeptide(L)'
;MEQHVKTRADAPAGFFAAEAAGLRWLAEAGGVRVARVIDMSEGRIAIERVDEVRPAVEAAEAFGAALAATHSAGAAAFGAAPPGWTGDIFIGRRSQPAIPRATWGAFYAAQRVEPFVPIAVTAGNLSASGAEVVGRACALVAEGAFDDDEPPARLHGDLWAGNVLWSSEGVVLIDPAAHGGHRETDLAMLALFGCPFLEQILSTYDQARPLRAGWRDRVPLHQLHPLAVHAAGHGPSYGRALVDAAEQTLALV
;
A
#
# COMPACT_ATOMS: atom_id res chain seq x y z
N MET A 1 5.70 -28.66 -5.21
CA MET A 1 5.80 -27.20 -5.32
C MET A 1 6.68 -26.73 -4.18
N GLU A 2 7.72 -26.00 -4.49
CA GLU A 2 8.60 -25.41 -3.47
C GLU A 2 7.84 -24.32 -2.70
N GLN A 3 8.15 -24.19 -1.41
CA GLN A 3 7.50 -23.24 -0.52
C GLN A 3 8.51 -22.28 0.12
N HIS A 4 8.10 -21.04 0.30
CA HIS A 4 8.77 -20.08 1.14
C HIS A 4 8.04 -20.00 2.49
N VAL A 5 8.78 -20.23 3.58
CA VAL A 5 8.21 -20.27 4.94
C VAL A 5 8.67 -19.05 5.71
N LYS A 6 7.73 -18.26 6.20
CA LYS A 6 7.97 -17.17 7.12
C LYS A 6 7.55 -17.60 8.52
N THR A 7 8.40 -17.34 9.50
CA THR A 7 8.12 -17.58 10.92
C THR A 7 8.44 -16.34 11.72
N ARG A 8 7.59 -16.04 12.69
CA ARG A 8 7.80 -14.94 13.64
C ARG A 8 7.19 -15.29 14.98
N ALA A 9 8.04 -15.66 15.94
CA ALA A 9 7.63 -16.10 17.27
C ALA A 9 6.95 -14.99 18.09
N ASP A 10 7.31 -13.71 17.83
CA ASP A 10 6.77 -12.51 18.46
C ASP A 10 5.69 -11.82 17.60
N ALA A 11 5.11 -12.53 16.62
CA ALA A 11 4.07 -11.97 15.78
C ALA A 11 2.83 -11.63 16.64
N PRO A 12 2.22 -10.45 16.43
CA PRO A 12 0.91 -10.18 17.01
C PRO A 12 -0.11 -11.24 16.58
N ALA A 13 -1.10 -11.48 17.45
CA ALA A 13 -2.19 -12.38 17.09
C ALA A 13 -2.83 -11.99 15.76
N GLY A 14 -3.03 -12.96 14.87
CA GLY A 14 -3.62 -12.73 13.55
C GLY A 14 -2.67 -12.18 12.48
N PHE A 15 -1.39 -11.94 12.77
CA PHE A 15 -0.44 -11.35 11.81
C PHE A 15 -0.40 -12.12 10.48
N PHE A 16 -0.09 -13.41 10.50
CA PHE A 16 -0.05 -14.22 9.28
C PHE A 16 -1.44 -14.56 8.72
N ALA A 17 -2.47 -14.56 9.58
CA ALA A 17 -3.83 -14.75 9.11
C ALA A 17 -4.34 -13.56 8.29
N ALA A 18 -3.99 -12.32 8.66
CA ALA A 18 -4.27 -11.11 7.89
C ALA A 18 -3.54 -11.14 6.53
N GLU A 19 -2.26 -11.50 6.51
CA GLU A 19 -1.48 -11.67 5.28
C GLU A 19 -2.12 -12.72 4.36
N ALA A 20 -2.47 -13.88 4.90
CA ALA A 20 -3.12 -14.95 4.13
C ALA A 20 -4.48 -14.54 3.58
N ALA A 21 -5.28 -13.79 4.36
CA ALA A 21 -6.55 -13.23 3.90
C ALA A 21 -6.33 -12.23 2.75
N GLY A 22 -5.34 -11.35 2.89
CA GLY A 22 -4.94 -10.39 1.85
C GLY A 22 -4.52 -11.06 0.54
N LEU A 23 -3.63 -12.04 0.61
CA LEU A 23 -3.16 -12.79 -0.58
C LEU A 23 -4.33 -13.49 -1.28
N ARG A 24 -5.21 -14.17 -0.55
CA ARG A 24 -6.38 -14.84 -1.13
C ARG A 24 -7.32 -13.85 -1.80
N TRP A 25 -7.62 -12.75 -1.13
CA TRP A 25 -8.51 -11.72 -1.67
C TRP A 25 -7.93 -11.07 -2.94
N LEU A 26 -6.64 -10.76 -2.95
CA LEU A 26 -5.98 -10.23 -4.16
C LEU A 26 -6.02 -11.24 -5.32
N ALA A 27 -5.82 -12.54 -5.04
CA ALA A 27 -5.90 -13.59 -6.06
C ALA A 27 -7.28 -13.68 -6.72
N GLU A 28 -8.36 -13.45 -5.96
CA GLU A 28 -9.75 -13.48 -6.46
C GLU A 28 -10.05 -12.35 -7.46
N ALA A 29 -9.20 -11.31 -7.52
CA ALA A 29 -9.37 -10.21 -8.48
C ALA A 29 -9.17 -10.64 -9.94
N GLY A 30 -8.44 -11.73 -10.18
CA GLY A 30 -8.09 -12.16 -11.55
C GLY A 30 -7.18 -11.17 -12.29
N GLY A 31 -6.50 -10.28 -11.56
CA GLY A 31 -5.55 -9.31 -12.06
C GLY A 31 -4.10 -9.78 -11.90
N VAL A 32 -3.31 -9.09 -11.08
CA VAL A 32 -1.92 -9.49 -10.82
C VAL A 32 -1.86 -10.82 -10.09
N ARG A 33 -0.95 -11.70 -10.52
CA ARG A 33 -0.64 -12.93 -9.79
C ARG A 33 -0.07 -12.58 -8.42
N VAL A 34 -0.52 -13.27 -7.38
CA VAL A 34 0.02 -13.19 -6.02
C VAL A 34 0.51 -14.55 -5.56
N ALA A 35 1.47 -14.59 -4.65
CA ALA A 35 1.99 -15.83 -4.13
C ALA A 35 0.87 -16.62 -3.42
N ARG A 36 0.69 -17.88 -3.80
CA ARG A 36 -0.35 -18.73 -3.26
C ARG A 36 -0.05 -19.14 -1.83
N VAL A 37 -1.02 -18.98 -0.94
CA VAL A 37 -0.95 -19.49 0.43
C VAL A 37 -1.06 -21.02 0.40
N ILE A 38 -0.04 -21.70 0.92
CA ILE A 38 0.02 -23.17 1.02
C ILE A 38 -0.49 -23.63 2.38
N ASP A 39 -0.01 -22.98 3.45
CA ASP A 39 -0.37 -23.28 4.84
C ASP A 39 -0.25 -22.03 5.71
N MET A 40 -1.02 -21.96 6.79
CA MET A 40 -0.96 -20.86 7.75
C MET A 40 -1.36 -21.36 9.14
N SER A 41 -0.57 -20.97 10.11
CA SER A 41 -0.86 -21.19 11.54
C SER A 41 -0.40 -19.97 12.34
N GLU A 42 -0.66 -19.96 13.64
CA GLU A 42 -0.14 -18.90 14.51
C GLU A 42 1.39 -18.84 14.44
N GLY A 43 1.94 -17.65 14.21
CA GLY A 43 3.38 -17.41 14.11
C GLY A 43 4.06 -17.94 12.84
N ARG A 44 3.29 -18.48 11.85
CA ARG A 44 3.85 -19.07 10.63
C ARG A 44 2.90 -18.94 9.43
N ILE A 45 3.49 -18.64 8.27
CA ILE A 45 2.84 -18.80 6.96
C ILE A 45 3.78 -19.50 5.99
N ALA A 46 3.24 -20.37 5.16
CA ALA A 46 3.93 -20.96 4.01
C ALA A 46 3.23 -20.50 2.73
N ILE A 47 3.97 -19.84 1.86
CA ILE A 47 3.50 -19.40 0.56
C ILE A 47 4.29 -20.09 -0.55
N GLU A 48 3.78 -20.03 -1.76
CA GLU A 48 4.49 -20.43 -2.95
C GLU A 48 5.85 -19.73 -3.03
N ARG A 49 6.91 -20.50 -3.31
CA ARG A 49 8.21 -19.93 -3.63
C ARG A 49 8.20 -19.49 -5.09
N VAL A 50 8.62 -18.26 -5.31
CA VAL A 50 8.79 -17.67 -6.64
C VAL A 50 10.26 -17.67 -7.01
N ASP A 51 10.59 -18.26 -8.15
CA ASP A 51 11.93 -18.19 -8.69
C ASP A 51 12.10 -16.89 -9.46
N GLU A 52 12.93 -16.01 -8.89
CA GLU A 52 13.11 -14.67 -9.43
C GLU A 52 14.04 -14.67 -10.65
N VAL A 53 13.69 -13.84 -11.63
CA VAL A 53 14.47 -13.54 -12.82
C VAL A 53 14.73 -12.04 -12.91
N ARG A 54 15.54 -11.62 -13.85
CA ARG A 54 15.75 -10.20 -14.11
C ARG A 54 14.46 -9.55 -14.60
N PRO A 55 14.14 -8.33 -14.15
CA PRO A 55 13.02 -7.56 -14.67
C PRO A 55 13.09 -7.41 -16.21
N ALA A 56 11.93 -7.55 -16.87
CA ALA A 56 11.77 -7.36 -18.30
C ALA A 56 10.65 -6.35 -18.59
N VAL A 57 10.78 -5.60 -19.67
CA VAL A 57 9.82 -4.55 -20.02
C VAL A 57 8.44 -5.12 -20.32
N GLU A 58 8.37 -6.26 -20.99
CA GLU A 58 7.12 -6.93 -21.34
C GLU A 58 6.36 -7.40 -20.07
N ALA A 59 7.10 -7.87 -19.06
CA ALA A 59 6.51 -8.23 -17.77
C ALA A 59 6.02 -6.99 -17.01
N ALA A 60 6.71 -5.85 -17.13
CA ALA A 60 6.29 -4.59 -16.53
C ALA A 60 5.01 -4.04 -17.18
N GLU A 61 4.93 -4.10 -18.51
CA GLU A 61 3.74 -3.71 -19.27
C GLU A 61 2.52 -4.57 -18.91
N ALA A 62 2.71 -5.89 -18.86
CA ALA A 62 1.67 -6.82 -18.44
C ALA A 62 1.24 -6.57 -16.98
N PHE A 63 2.20 -6.26 -16.10
CA PHE A 63 1.93 -5.94 -14.69
C PHE A 63 1.07 -4.69 -14.54
N GLY A 64 1.34 -3.60 -15.28
CA GLY A 64 0.54 -2.39 -15.20
C GLY A 64 -0.94 -2.63 -15.56
N ALA A 65 -1.20 -3.34 -16.65
CA ALA A 65 -2.56 -3.71 -17.05
C ALA A 65 -3.25 -4.64 -16.03
N ALA A 66 -2.53 -5.64 -15.52
CA ALA A 66 -3.04 -6.57 -14.51
C ALA A 66 -3.32 -5.87 -13.17
N LEU A 67 -2.50 -4.89 -12.76
CA LEU A 67 -2.72 -4.09 -11.56
C LEU A 67 -4.00 -3.25 -11.67
N ALA A 68 -4.25 -2.67 -12.85
CA ALA A 68 -5.51 -1.97 -13.12
C ALA A 68 -6.73 -2.89 -12.95
N ALA A 69 -6.64 -4.15 -13.37
CA ALA A 69 -7.68 -5.16 -13.16
C ALA A 69 -7.85 -5.49 -11.68
N THR A 70 -6.74 -5.68 -10.94
CA THR A 70 -6.79 -5.91 -9.48
C THR A 70 -7.51 -4.78 -8.76
N HIS A 71 -7.14 -3.53 -9.03
CA HIS A 71 -7.78 -2.37 -8.41
C HIS A 71 -9.26 -2.25 -8.80
N SER A 72 -9.61 -2.61 -10.06
CA SER A 72 -10.98 -2.55 -10.57
C SER A 72 -11.91 -3.61 -9.97
N ALA A 73 -11.36 -4.68 -9.39
CA ALA A 73 -12.15 -5.66 -8.66
C ALA A 73 -12.83 -5.07 -7.40
N GLY A 74 -12.38 -3.89 -6.97
CA GLY A 74 -13.03 -3.09 -5.95
C GLY A 74 -12.95 -3.65 -4.53
N ALA A 75 -13.50 -2.86 -3.60
CA ALA A 75 -13.63 -3.19 -2.19
C ALA A 75 -14.98 -2.70 -1.65
N ALA A 76 -15.40 -3.22 -0.50
CA ALA A 76 -16.70 -2.87 0.10
C ALA A 76 -16.76 -1.40 0.57
N ALA A 77 -15.64 -0.84 1.02
CA ALA A 77 -15.51 0.55 1.47
C ALA A 77 -14.03 0.94 1.55
N PHE A 78 -13.73 2.22 1.69
CA PHE A 78 -12.41 2.68 2.09
C PHE A 78 -12.07 2.16 3.49
N GLY A 79 -10.89 1.58 3.66
CA GLY A 79 -10.46 0.96 4.91
C GLY A 79 -11.03 -0.43 5.19
N ALA A 80 -11.91 -0.96 4.35
CA ALA A 80 -12.41 -2.32 4.54
C ALA A 80 -11.29 -3.35 4.39
N ALA A 81 -11.21 -4.28 5.34
CA ALA A 81 -10.34 -5.44 5.27
C ALA A 81 -10.81 -6.44 4.19
N PRO A 82 -9.98 -7.42 3.81
CA PRO A 82 -10.40 -8.53 2.99
C PRO A 82 -11.65 -9.23 3.57
N PRO A 83 -12.60 -9.68 2.72
CA PRO A 83 -13.81 -10.37 3.19
C PRO A 83 -13.48 -11.56 4.10
N GLY A 84 -14.24 -11.69 5.19
CA GLY A 84 -14.02 -12.74 6.19
C GLY A 84 -12.89 -12.47 7.18
N TRP A 85 -12.09 -11.44 7.00
CA TRP A 85 -11.13 -10.97 8.01
C TRP A 85 -11.78 -9.91 8.92
N THR A 86 -11.54 -10.06 10.21
CA THR A 86 -11.94 -9.09 11.23
C THR A 86 -10.74 -8.74 12.12
N GLY A 87 -10.52 -7.46 12.36
CA GLY A 87 -9.39 -6.95 13.12
C GLY A 87 -8.42 -6.14 12.26
N ASP A 88 -7.31 -5.79 12.86
CA ASP A 88 -6.27 -5.00 12.20
C ASP A 88 -5.59 -5.77 11.07
N ILE A 89 -5.09 -5.03 10.10
CA ILE A 89 -4.11 -5.52 9.12
C ILE A 89 -2.71 -5.04 9.52
N PHE A 90 -1.68 -5.47 8.80
CA PHE A 90 -0.31 -5.14 9.19
C PHE A 90 0.47 -4.61 7.98
N ILE A 91 1.32 -3.60 8.24
CA ILE A 91 2.35 -3.14 7.32
C ILE A 91 3.72 -3.33 7.98
N GLY A 92 4.54 -4.20 7.40
CA GLY A 92 5.75 -4.66 8.07
C GLY A 92 5.45 -5.24 9.45
N ARG A 93 5.88 -4.56 10.51
CA ARG A 93 5.65 -5.00 11.90
C ARG A 93 4.54 -4.22 12.61
N ARG A 94 3.88 -3.31 11.94
CA ARG A 94 2.96 -2.35 12.55
C ARG A 94 1.52 -2.70 12.23
N SER A 95 0.70 -2.68 13.27
CA SER A 95 -0.75 -2.80 13.14
C SER A 95 -1.35 -1.56 12.49
N GLN A 96 -2.35 -1.76 11.67
CA GLN A 96 -3.17 -0.72 11.05
C GLN A 96 -4.65 -1.04 11.23
N PRO A 97 -5.46 -0.08 11.67
CA PRO A 97 -6.91 -0.26 11.70
C PRO A 97 -7.46 -0.59 10.30
N ALA A 98 -8.48 -1.45 10.25
CA ALA A 98 -9.22 -1.77 9.04
C ALA A 98 -10.71 -1.51 9.25
N ILE A 99 -11.05 -0.25 9.51
CA ILE A 99 -12.41 0.21 9.84
C ILE A 99 -13.01 0.90 8.61
N PRO A 100 -14.10 0.37 8.03
CA PRO A 100 -14.75 0.96 6.87
C PRO A 100 -15.13 2.44 7.07
N ARG A 101 -14.90 3.26 6.05
CA ARG A 101 -15.29 4.66 5.98
C ARG A 101 -16.00 4.96 4.67
N ALA A 102 -16.87 5.98 4.70
CA ALA A 102 -17.61 6.40 3.52
C ALA A 102 -16.75 7.14 2.51
N THR A 103 -15.75 7.91 2.98
CA THR A 103 -14.88 8.72 2.14
C THR A 103 -13.42 8.29 2.28
N TRP A 104 -12.66 8.48 1.21
CA TRP A 104 -11.24 8.16 1.21
C TRP A 104 -10.45 9.02 2.18
N GLY A 105 -10.67 10.33 2.17
CA GLY A 105 -9.92 11.26 3.01
C GLY A 105 -10.06 10.97 4.50
N ALA A 106 -11.30 10.72 4.97
CA ALA A 106 -11.56 10.38 6.37
C ALA A 106 -10.89 9.05 6.78
N PHE A 107 -10.81 8.08 5.87
CA PHE A 107 -10.08 6.83 6.09
C PHE A 107 -8.57 7.08 6.09
N TYR A 108 -8.05 7.72 5.05
CA TYR A 108 -6.62 7.81 4.79
C TYR A 108 -5.89 8.59 5.89
N ALA A 109 -6.40 9.75 6.26
CA ALA A 109 -5.84 10.54 7.35
C ALA A 109 -5.84 9.77 8.67
N ALA A 110 -7.00 9.35 9.15
CA ALA A 110 -7.18 8.81 10.49
C ALA A 110 -6.59 7.39 10.69
N GLN A 111 -6.51 6.58 9.63
CA GLN A 111 -6.09 5.19 9.77
C GLN A 111 -4.78 4.86 9.07
N ARG A 112 -4.27 5.72 8.19
CA ARG A 112 -3.04 5.46 7.43
C ARG A 112 -1.91 6.42 7.75
N VAL A 113 -2.17 7.68 8.06
CA VAL A 113 -1.12 8.66 8.33
C VAL A 113 -0.99 8.97 9.82
N GLU A 114 -2.04 9.47 10.44
CA GLU A 114 -2.04 9.96 11.82
C GLU A 114 -1.53 8.94 12.87
N PRO A 115 -1.83 7.64 12.80
CA PRO A 115 -1.35 6.68 13.80
C PRO A 115 0.17 6.59 13.89
N PHE A 116 0.89 6.89 12.82
CA PHE A 116 2.34 6.79 12.76
C PHE A 116 3.08 8.07 13.16
N VAL A 117 2.41 9.23 13.12
CA VAL A 117 3.00 10.53 13.46
C VAL A 117 3.55 10.56 14.90
N PRO A 118 2.79 10.22 15.95
CA PRO A 118 3.31 10.24 17.32
C PRO A 118 4.45 9.22 17.53
N ILE A 119 4.43 8.11 16.80
CA ILE A 119 5.51 7.12 16.87
C ILE A 119 6.79 7.71 16.27
N ALA A 120 6.69 8.38 15.12
CA ALA A 120 7.82 9.04 14.48
C ALA A 120 8.41 10.16 15.34
N VAL A 121 7.56 10.93 16.02
CA VAL A 121 8.01 11.97 16.99
C VAL A 121 8.74 11.32 18.17
N THR A 122 8.17 10.30 18.77
CA THR A 122 8.78 9.58 19.92
C THR A 122 10.11 8.93 19.53
N ALA A 123 10.23 8.44 18.30
CA ALA A 123 11.48 7.90 17.76
C ALA A 123 12.53 8.97 17.42
N GLY A 124 12.20 10.28 17.55
CA GLY A 124 13.10 11.38 17.18
C GLY A 124 13.30 11.56 15.67
N ASN A 125 12.49 10.91 14.86
CA ASN A 125 12.60 10.94 13.40
C ASN A 125 11.75 12.07 12.77
N LEU A 126 10.78 12.60 13.49
CA LEU A 126 9.93 13.71 13.09
C LEU A 126 9.93 14.79 14.20
N SER A 127 10.19 16.04 13.83
CA SER A 127 10.13 17.14 14.79
C SER A 127 8.67 17.49 15.14
N ALA A 128 8.47 18.17 16.28
CA ALA A 128 7.14 18.68 16.67
C ALA A 128 6.55 19.61 15.60
N SER A 129 7.36 20.53 15.06
CA SER A 129 6.92 21.42 13.98
C SER A 129 6.60 20.65 12.68
N GLY A 130 7.35 19.61 12.36
CA GLY A 130 7.04 18.72 11.23
C GLY A 130 5.73 17.98 11.43
N ALA A 131 5.46 17.49 12.65
CA ALA A 131 4.19 16.86 12.98
C ALA A 131 2.99 17.80 12.82
N GLU A 132 3.16 19.10 13.13
CA GLU A 132 2.13 20.12 12.89
C GLU A 132 1.85 20.32 11.39
N VAL A 133 2.89 20.30 10.53
CA VAL A 133 2.71 20.37 9.07
C VAL A 133 1.93 19.16 8.57
N VAL A 134 2.34 17.95 8.97
CA VAL A 134 1.64 16.72 8.62
C VAL A 134 0.20 16.73 9.11
N GLY A 135 -0.04 17.21 10.34
CA GLY A 135 -1.38 17.34 10.91
C GLY A 135 -2.29 18.27 10.09
N ARG A 136 -1.78 19.39 9.58
CA ARG A 136 -2.56 20.28 8.69
C ARG A 136 -2.92 19.58 7.37
N ALA A 137 -1.96 18.87 6.77
CA ALA A 137 -2.24 18.09 5.56
C ALA A 137 -3.29 17.00 5.81
N CYS A 138 -3.18 16.28 6.94
CA CYS A 138 -4.18 15.27 7.34
C CYS A 138 -5.57 15.88 7.55
N ALA A 139 -5.67 17.05 8.20
CA ALA A 139 -6.94 17.74 8.40
C ALA A 139 -7.61 18.08 7.06
N LEU A 140 -6.85 18.66 6.13
CA LEU A 140 -7.34 19.01 4.80
C LEU A 140 -7.82 17.75 4.02
N VAL A 141 -7.06 16.67 4.11
CA VAL A 141 -7.43 15.36 3.51
C VAL A 141 -8.71 14.82 4.17
N ALA A 142 -8.80 14.84 5.49
CA ALA A 142 -9.95 14.33 6.23
C ALA A 142 -11.24 15.12 5.96
N GLU A 143 -11.13 16.43 5.68
CA GLU A 143 -12.22 17.31 5.28
C GLU A 143 -12.72 17.04 3.84
N GLY A 144 -12.04 16.15 3.10
CA GLY A 144 -12.46 15.72 1.77
C GLY A 144 -11.96 16.61 0.62
N ALA A 145 -10.96 17.47 0.84
CA ALA A 145 -10.42 18.35 -0.21
C ALA A 145 -9.92 17.57 -1.44
N PHE A 146 -9.59 16.30 -1.28
CA PHE A 146 -9.07 15.42 -2.33
C PHE A 146 -9.99 14.22 -2.60
N ASP A 147 -11.16 14.15 -1.97
CA ASP A 147 -12.14 13.11 -2.29
C ASP A 147 -12.64 13.31 -3.73
N ASP A 148 -12.82 12.21 -4.42
CA ASP A 148 -13.32 12.18 -5.79
C ASP A 148 -14.37 11.06 -5.94
N ASP A 149 -14.87 10.87 -7.17
CA ASP A 149 -15.90 9.87 -7.46
C ASP A 149 -15.32 8.46 -7.68
N GLU A 150 -14.01 8.24 -7.43
CA GLU A 150 -13.40 6.92 -7.54
C GLU A 150 -13.94 5.97 -6.46
N PRO A 151 -14.44 4.80 -6.86
CA PRO A 151 -14.89 3.82 -5.88
C PRO A 151 -13.69 3.20 -5.13
N PRO A 152 -13.90 2.64 -3.94
CA PRO A 152 -12.87 1.92 -3.22
C PRO A 152 -12.24 0.83 -4.09
N ALA A 153 -10.95 0.93 -4.35
CA ALA A 153 -10.16 -0.04 -5.08
C ALA A 153 -9.63 -1.14 -4.15
N ARG A 154 -9.39 -2.33 -4.70
CA ARG A 154 -8.73 -3.43 -4.02
C ARG A 154 -7.22 -3.21 -4.05
N LEU A 155 -6.64 -2.73 -2.96
CA LEU A 155 -5.22 -2.39 -2.87
C LEU A 155 -4.39 -3.56 -2.34
N HIS A 156 -3.15 -3.63 -2.81
CA HIS A 156 -2.08 -4.37 -2.16
C HIS A 156 -1.74 -3.74 -0.79
N GLY A 157 -1.68 -2.42 -0.73
CA GLY A 157 -1.50 -1.63 0.48
C GLY A 157 -0.07 -1.52 1.01
N ASP A 158 0.86 -2.31 0.47
CA ASP A 158 2.31 -2.21 0.70
C ASP A 158 3.06 -2.49 -0.63
N LEU A 159 2.67 -1.79 -1.70
CA LEU A 159 3.15 -2.06 -3.05
C LEU A 159 4.43 -1.29 -3.37
N TRP A 160 5.54 -1.72 -2.82
CA TRP A 160 6.87 -1.24 -3.17
C TRP A 160 7.67 -2.32 -3.93
N ALA A 161 8.78 -1.93 -4.55
CA ALA A 161 9.54 -2.84 -5.43
C ALA A 161 9.98 -4.17 -4.76
N GLY A 162 10.19 -4.18 -3.42
CA GLY A 162 10.54 -5.40 -2.69
C GLY A 162 9.41 -6.42 -2.57
N ASN A 163 8.16 -5.99 -2.79
CA ASN A 163 6.99 -6.88 -2.80
C ASN A 163 6.54 -7.25 -4.22
N VAL A 164 7.35 -6.88 -5.24
CA VAL A 164 7.12 -7.16 -6.67
C VAL A 164 8.19 -8.13 -7.14
N LEU A 165 7.89 -9.42 -7.13
CA LEU A 165 8.81 -10.46 -7.59
C LEU A 165 8.66 -10.68 -9.10
N TRP A 166 9.79 -10.66 -9.80
CA TRP A 166 9.85 -10.88 -11.23
C TRP A 166 10.12 -12.34 -11.53
N SER A 167 9.22 -13.02 -12.19
CA SER A 167 9.36 -14.44 -12.57
C SER A 167 9.30 -14.64 -14.08
N SER A 168 9.65 -15.83 -14.55
CA SER A 168 9.52 -16.20 -15.97
C SER A 168 8.07 -16.16 -16.49
N GLU A 169 7.09 -16.16 -15.59
CA GLU A 169 5.65 -16.11 -15.90
C GLU A 169 5.05 -14.68 -15.69
N GLY A 170 5.89 -13.69 -15.40
CA GLY A 170 5.47 -12.32 -15.10
C GLY A 170 5.67 -11.95 -13.63
N VAL A 171 5.02 -10.87 -13.21
CA VAL A 171 5.12 -10.36 -11.83
C VAL A 171 4.25 -11.16 -10.88
N VAL A 172 4.78 -11.41 -9.68
CA VAL A 172 4.07 -12.02 -8.55
C VAL A 172 4.18 -11.11 -7.34
N LEU A 173 3.07 -10.76 -6.71
CA LEU A 173 3.05 -9.95 -5.50
C LEU A 173 3.09 -10.80 -4.23
N ILE A 174 3.75 -10.26 -3.20
CA ILE A 174 3.89 -10.87 -1.87
C ILE A 174 3.67 -9.82 -0.77
N ASP A 175 3.50 -10.25 0.47
CA ASP A 175 3.49 -9.41 1.69
C ASP A 175 2.48 -8.24 1.67
N PRO A 176 1.21 -8.45 1.32
CA PRO A 176 0.25 -7.39 1.25
C PRO A 176 -0.21 -6.89 2.63
N ALA A 177 -0.50 -5.59 2.71
CA ALA A 177 -1.35 -4.97 3.72
C ALA A 177 -2.73 -4.66 3.11
N ALA A 178 -3.39 -5.69 2.56
CA ALA A 178 -4.52 -5.54 1.65
C ALA A 178 -5.76 -4.91 2.30
N HIS A 179 -6.31 -3.91 1.64
CA HIS A 179 -7.53 -3.21 2.10
C HIS A 179 -8.19 -2.43 0.96
N GLY A 180 -9.40 -1.95 1.19
CA GLY A 180 -10.06 -1.00 0.30
C GLY A 180 -9.44 0.40 0.42
N GLY A 181 -9.02 0.98 -0.70
CA GLY A 181 -8.39 2.30 -0.69
C GLY A 181 -8.48 3.01 -2.03
N HIS A 182 -7.72 4.09 -2.20
CA HIS A 182 -7.62 4.79 -3.48
C HIS A 182 -6.48 4.22 -4.31
N ARG A 183 -6.74 3.89 -5.57
CA ARG A 183 -5.80 3.20 -6.46
C ARG A 183 -4.46 3.92 -6.67
N GLU A 184 -4.45 5.27 -6.63
CA GLU A 184 -3.22 6.06 -6.74
C GLU A 184 -2.25 5.79 -5.58
N THR A 185 -2.72 5.27 -4.43
CA THR A 185 -1.86 4.97 -3.27
C THR A 185 -0.84 3.87 -3.57
N ASP A 186 -1.26 2.76 -4.20
CA ASP A 186 -0.33 1.70 -4.60
C ASP A 186 0.65 2.19 -5.68
N LEU A 187 0.18 3.00 -6.65
CA LEU A 187 1.03 3.57 -7.70
C LEU A 187 2.07 4.55 -7.14
N ALA A 188 1.67 5.39 -6.19
CA ALA A 188 2.57 6.32 -5.52
C ALA A 188 3.63 5.60 -4.66
N MET A 189 3.27 4.46 -4.08
CA MET A 189 4.21 3.64 -3.32
C MET A 189 5.25 2.96 -4.23
N LEU A 190 4.86 2.47 -5.41
CA LEU A 190 5.82 1.98 -6.42
C LEU A 190 6.84 3.05 -6.81
N ALA A 191 6.43 4.31 -6.91
CA ALA A 191 7.29 5.42 -7.26
C ALA A 191 8.26 5.82 -6.14
N LEU A 192 7.91 5.57 -4.86
CA LEU A 192 8.65 6.08 -3.69
C LEU A 192 10.05 5.47 -3.56
N PHE A 193 10.19 4.17 -3.79
CA PHE A 193 11.45 3.45 -3.60
C PHE A 193 12.11 2.99 -4.90
N GLY A 194 11.55 3.39 -6.02
CA GLY A 194 12.01 2.99 -7.34
C GLY A 194 11.62 1.55 -7.70
N CYS A 195 10.85 1.41 -8.77
CA CYS A 195 10.49 0.11 -9.33
C CYS A 195 11.10 -0.01 -10.74
N PRO A 196 11.70 -1.15 -11.11
CA PRO A 196 12.14 -1.35 -12.47
C PRO A 196 11.02 -1.10 -13.48
N PHE A 197 11.29 -0.37 -14.55
CA PHE A 197 10.33 -0.05 -15.60
C PHE A 197 9.05 0.67 -15.10
N LEU A 198 9.17 1.52 -14.08
CA LEU A 198 8.03 2.20 -13.47
C LEU A 198 7.16 2.94 -14.49
N GLU A 199 7.77 3.69 -15.42
CA GLU A 199 7.01 4.44 -16.43
C GLU A 199 6.22 3.54 -17.39
N GLN A 200 6.75 2.36 -17.72
CA GLN A 200 6.03 1.35 -18.51
C GLN A 200 4.83 0.79 -17.73
N ILE A 201 5.01 0.47 -16.44
CA ILE A 201 3.94 0.02 -15.57
C ILE A 201 2.83 1.07 -15.49
N LEU A 202 3.19 2.33 -15.21
CA LEU A 202 2.23 3.43 -15.10
C LEU A 202 1.53 3.72 -16.41
N SER A 203 2.24 3.66 -17.56
CA SER A 203 1.67 3.87 -18.87
C SER A 203 0.63 2.81 -19.24
N THR A 204 0.93 1.53 -19.04
CA THR A 204 -0.01 0.44 -19.34
C THR A 204 -1.16 0.37 -18.34
N TYR A 205 -0.91 0.75 -17.08
CA TYR A 205 -1.97 0.94 -16.10
C TYR A 205 -2.96 2.02 -16.55
N ASP A 206 -2.46 3.20 -16.95
CA ASP A 206 -3.27 4.35 -17.40
C ASP A 206 -4.05 4.03 -18.68
N GLN A 207 -3.44 3.28 -19.61
CA GLN A 207 -4.12 2.79 -20.81
C GLN A 207 -5.27 1.84 -20.48
N ALA A 208 -5.09 0.94 -19.51
CA ALA A 208 -6.10 -0.03 -19.12
C ALA A 208 -7.24 0.59 -18.28
N ARG A 209 -6.91 1.54 -17.43
CA ARG A 209 -7.84 2.30 -16.59
C ARG A 209 -7.33 3.72 -16.40
N PRO A 210 -7.79 4.67 -17.21
CA PRO A 210 -7.30 6.04 -17.18
C PRO A 210 -7.29 6.64 -15.78
N LEU A 211 -6.17 7.27 -15.43
CA LEU A 211 -6.00 8.00 -14.20
C LEU A 211 -6.58 9.42 -14.35
N ARG A 212 -7.08 9.97 -13.27
CA ARG A 212 -7.61 11.33 -13.24
C ARG A 212 -6.51 12.33 -13.58
N ALA A 213 -6.83 13.36 -14.34
CA ALA A 213 -5.90 14.45 -14.66
C ALA A 213 -5.23 15.00 -13.39
N GLY A 214 -3.93 15.30 -13.45
CA GLY A 214 -3.15 15.78 -12.31
C GLY A 214 -2.76 14.70 -11.31
N TRP A 215 -2.94 13.41 -11.59
CA TRP A 215 -2.55 12.33 -10.66
C TRP A 215 -1.06 12.36 -10.27
N ARG A 216 -0.19 12.82 -11.18
CA ARG A 216 1.24 12.94 -10.87
C ARG A 216 1.52 14.00 -9.80
N ASP A 217 0.72 15.06 -9.76
CA ASP A 217 0.83 16.11 -8.75
C ASP A 217 0.34 15.62 -7.38
N ARG A 218 -0.56 14.61 -7.36
CA ARG A 218 -1.06 13.97 -6.13
C ARG A 218 -0.17 12.85 -5.58
N VAL A 219 0.91 12.49 -6.28
CA VAL A 219 1.84 11.45 -5.77
C VAL A 219 2.32 11.74 -4.34
N PRO A 220 2.75 12.97 -3.97
CA PRO A 220 3.15 13.28 -2.59
C PRO A 220 2.03 13.05 -1.57
N LEU A 221 0.79 13.40 -1.90
CA LEU A 221 -0.39 13.13 -1.07
C LEU A 221 -0.51 11.64 -0.74
N HIS A 222 -0.42 10.76 -1.74
CA HIS A 222 -0.53 9.32 -1.57
C HIS A 222 0.73 8.69 -0.93
N GLN A 223 1.86 9.39 -0.92
CA GLN A 223 3.08 8.99 -0.23
C GLN A 223 3.11 9.34 1.26
N LEU A 224 2.16 10.14 1.78
CA LEU A 224 2.10 10.47 3.22
C LEU A 224 2.08 9.21 4.09
N HIS A 225 1.30 8.19 3.72
CA HIS A 225 1.21 6.94 4.47
C HIS A 225 2.53 6.16 4.51
N PRO A 226 3.13 5.73 3.39
CA PRO A 226 4.38 4.99 3.44
C PRO A 226 5.52 5.79 4.09
N LEU A 227 5.57 7.10 3.91
CA LEU A 227 6.57 7.96 4.57
C LEU A 227 6.34 8.04 6.08
N ALA A 228 5.08 8.12 6.55
CA ALA A 228 4.76 8.10 7.97
C ALA A 228 5.15 6.76 8.63
N VAL A 229 4.85 5.63 7.95
CA VAL A 229 5.26 4.29 8.39
C VAL A 229 6.79 4.20 8.51
N HIS A 230 7.52 4.69 7.52
CA HIS A 230 8.98 4.66 7.53
C HIS A 230 9.58 5.63 8.54
N ALA A 231 9.03 6.84 8.70
CA ALA A 231 9.44 7.79 9.73
C ALA A 231 9.27 7.20 11.14
N ALA A 232 8.25 6.36 11.34
CA ALA A 232 8.02 5.69 12.62
C ALA A 232 9.12 4.68 13.01
N GLY A 233 10.04 4.27 12.09
CA GLY A 233 11.02 3.24 12.44
C GLY A 233 12.33 3.19 11.66
N HIS A 234 12.52 4.00 10.61
CA HIS A 234 13.67 3.86 9.69
C HIS A 234 14.57 5.11 9.58
N GLY A 235 14.36 6.09 10.46
CA GLY A 235 15.26 7.23 10.62
C GLY A 235 14.75 8.58 10.12
N PRO A 236 15.47 9.68 10.47
CA PRO A 236 14.98 11.04 10.31
C PRO A 236 14.90 11.54 8.87
N SER A 237 15.54 10.85 7.90
CA SER A 237 15.39 11.18 6.47
C SER A 237 13.94 11.00 6.00
N TYR A 238 13.25 9.97 6.50
CA TYR A 238 11.84 9.75 6.20
C TYR A 238 10.93 10.76 6.86
N GLY A 239 11.28 11.25 8.06
CA GLY A 239 10.54 12.36 8.68
C GLY A 239 10.62 13.63 7.86
N ARG A 240 11.79 13.97 7.30
CA ARG A 240 11.93 15.12 6.38
C ARG A 240 11.11 14.90 5.10
N ALA A 241 11.23 13.74 4.47
CA ALA A 241 10.46 13.43 3.27
C ALA A 241 8.94 13.45 3.52
N LEU A 242 8.49 13.06 4.73
CA LEU A 242 7.08 13.15 5.12
C LEU A 242 6.62 14.62 5.22
N VAL A 243 7.45 15.50 5.78
CA VAL A 243 7.15 16.94 5.85
C VAL A 243 7.10 17.53 4.45
N ASP A 244 8.09 17.22 3.59
CA ASP A 244 8.14 17.70 2.21
C ASP A 244 6.89 17.26 1.43
N ALA A 245 6.44 16.01 1.60
CA ALA A 245 5.22 15.50 0.98
C ALA A 245 3.96 16.20 1.52
N ALA A 246 3.91 16.50 2.81
CA ALA A 246 2.81 17.22 3.42
C ALA A 246 2.73 18.67 2.93
N GLU A 247 3.86 19.37 2.79
CA GLU A 247 3.93 20.71 2.22
C GLU A 247 3.46 20.73 0.76
N GLN A 248 3.89 19.75 -0.06
CA GLN A 248 3.43 19.62 -1.43
C GLN A 248 1.93 19.32 -1.50
N THR A 249 1.40 18.49 -0.58
CA THR A 249 -0.04 18.22 -0.48
C THR A 249 -0.82 19.50 -0.16
N LEU A 250 -0.34 20.31 0.79
CA LEU A 250 -0.96 21.59 1.15
C LEU A 250 -0.94 22.59 -0.01
N ALA A 251 0.01 22.49 -0.91
CA ALA A 251 0.13 23.38 -2.08
C ALA A 251 -0.78 23.01 -3.25
N LEU A 252 -1.51 21.90 -3.17
CA LEU A 252 -2.46 21.47 -4.21
C LEU A 252 -3.82 22.19 -4.16
N VAL A 253 -4.07 22.99 -3.10
CA VAL A 253 -5.34 23.69 -2.85
C VAL A 253 -5.15 25.19 -2.71
#